data_842d0fba3b3ae75f8bbc0b4fef6dbf87
#
_entry.id   842d0fba3b3ae75f8bbc0b4fef6dbf87
#
_cell.length_a   1.000
_cell.length_b   1.000
_cell.length_c   1.000
_cell.angle_alpha   90.00
_cell.angle_beta   90.00
_cell.angle_gamma   90.00
#
_symmetry.space_group_name_H-M   'P 1'
#
loop_
_entity.id
_entity.type
_entity.pdbx_description
1 polymer ?
#
loop_
_entity_poly.entity_id
_entity_poly.type
_entity_poly.pdbx_seq_one_letter_code
_entity_poly.pdbx_strand_id
1 'polypeptide(L)'
;MITDYIEKRTANVYGIYGHLGGGKTLTAVEISLWALSLGWTVTSNVELFHVEHLKGKYNFVRDIADVDFWKLPSGAPRGSSDSFRSVIILDECAEFFDQYSGNAPIVKNFLSWLRHSSKRGQFVFLIVQQPEFINKSLRLLVNKWIVCQDMEQFYFPVLHIRVPFTRDLVWRRMFDKYGNLLSRGWNFADKRIIGRHYNTAQSIALQGRGSDYASRDDNVSYVLAPFLKIILLLELVKLFCFY
;
A
#
# COMPACT_ATOMS: atom_id res chain seq x y z
N MET A 1 -0.54 -5.77 -12.10
CA MET A 1 -0.20 -4.91 -10.93
C MET A 1 -1.23 -5.10 -9.81
N ILE A 2 -0.94 -4.64 -8.58
CA ILE A 2 -1.92 -4.70 -7.48
C ILE A 2 -3.16 -3.85 -7.77
N THR A 3 -2.98 -2.78 -8.52
CA THR A 3 -4.00 -1.87 -9.04
C THR A 3 -5.06 -2.57 -9.88
N ASP A 4 -4.70 -3.58 -10.67
CA ASP A 4 -5.65 -4.34 -11.51
C ASP A 4 -6.70 -5.09 -10.68
N TYR A 5 -6.32 -5.49 -9.45
CA TYR A 5 -7.25 -6.13 -8.51
C TYR A 5 -8.18 -5.12 -7.82
N ILE A 6 -7.71 -3.88 -7.66
CA ILE A 6 -8.51 -2.79 -7.08
C ILE A 6 -9.55 -2.33 -8.11
N GLU A 7 -9.16 -2.17 -9.37
CA GLU A 7 -10.08 -1.77 -10.45
C GLU A 7 -11.26 -2.73 -10.63
N LYS A 8 -11.05 -4.02 -10.47
CA LYS A 8 -12.11 -5.04 -10.58
C LYS A 8 -13.20 -4.94 -9.51
N ARG A 9 -13.10 -3.99 -8.58
CA ARG A 9 -14.13 -3.63 -7.58
C ARG A 9 -14.67 -4.81 -6.76
N THR A 10 -13.87 -5.84 -6.55
CA THR A 10 -14.30 -7.02 -5.80
C THR A 10 -14.28 -6.83 -4.28
N ALA A 11 -13.65 -5.75 -3.81
CA ALA A 11 -13.54 -5.37 -2.41
C ALA A 11 -13.51 -3.85 -2.28
N ASN A 12 -13.72 -3.32 -1.09
CA ASN A 12 -13.59 -1.89 -0.78
C ASN A 12 -12.75 -1.62 0.47
N VAL A 13 -12.53 -2.62 1.33
CA VAL A 13 -11.65 -2.51 2.50
C VAL A 13 -10.49 -3.47 2.35
N TYR A 14 -9.30 -2.93 2.38
CA TYR A 14 -8.04 -3.64 2.23
C TYR A 14 -7.17 -3.44 3.47
N GLY A 15 -6.52 -4.49 3.92
CA GLY A 15 -5.44 -4.41 4.89
C GLY A 15 -4.09 -4.51 4.18
N ILE A 16 -3.11 -3.72 4.58
CA ILE A 16 -1.71 -3.81 4.13
C ILE A 16 -0.88 -4.15 5.37
N TYR A 17 -0.17 -5.25 5.34
CA TYR A 17 0.69 -5.63 6.46
C TYR A 17 2.03 -6.22 6.03
N GLY A 18 2.95 -6.32 6.99
CA GLY A 18 4.30 -6.84 6.80
C GLY A 18 5.24 -6.32 7.87
N HIS A 19 6.43 -6.86 7.91
CA HIS A 19 7.44 -6.46 8.89
C HIS A 19 7.80 -4.97 8.78
N LEU A 20 8.43 -4.44 9.83
CA LEU A 20 9.00 -3.10 9.80
C LEU A 20 10.00 -3.00 8.63
N GLY A 21 9.93 -1.91 7.86
CA GLY A 21 10.73 -1.78 6.63
C GLY A 21 10.24 -2.62 5.44
N GLY A 22 9.18 -3.44 5.60
CA GLY A 22 8.67 -4.35 4.56
C GLY A 22 8.02 -3.68 3.34
N GLY A 23 7.97 -2.34 3.28
CA GLY A 23 7.43 -1.60 2.14
C GLY A 23 5.91 -1.39 2.16
N LYS A 24 5.29 -1.43 3.33
CA LYS A 24 3.84 -1.17 3.51
C LYS A 24 3.45 0.23 3.05
N THR A 25 4.09 1.25 3.62
CA THR A 25 3.86 2.66 3.27
C THR A 25 4.19 2.94 1.81
N LEU A 26 5.27 2.34 1.27
CA LEU A 26 5.61 2.42 -0.15
C LEU A 26 4.45 1.90 -1.05
N THR A 27 3.85 0.77 -0.66
CA THR A 27 2.70 0.19 -1.38
C THR A 27 1.49 1.13 -1.33
N ALA A 28 1.24 1.76 -0.19
CA ALA A 28 0.17 2.74 -0.04
C ALA A 28 0.40 4.00 -0.89
N VAL A 29 1.65 4.48 -0.96
CA VAL A 29 2.04 5.61 -1.83
C VAL A 29 1.81 5.26 -3.30
N GLU A 30 2.21 4.07 -3.76
CA GLU A 30 1.94 3.64 -5.15
C GLU A 30 0.43 3.61 -5.46
N ILE A 31 -0.38 3.09 -4.54
CA ILE A 31 -1.85 3.09 -4.69
C ILE A 31 -2.38 4.52 -4.75
N SER A 32 -1.84 5.44 -3.93
CA SER A 32 -2.21 6.85 -3.95
C SER A 32 -1.89 7.50 -5.29
N LEU A 33 -0.66 7.34 -5.79
CA LEU A 33 -0.22 7.90 -7.06
C LEU A 33 -1.06 7.36 -8.23
N TRP A 34 -1.34 6.07 -8.24
CA TRP A 34 -2.22 5.46 -9.23
C TRP A 34 -3.63 6.05 -9.18
N ALA A 35 -4.25 6.16 -8.01
CA ALA A 35 -5.58 6.74 -7.86
C ALA A 35 -5.63 8.21 -8.30
N LEU A 36 -4.62 9.00 -7.93
CA LEU A 36 -4.48 10.39 -8.35
C LEU A 36 -4.31 10.53 -9.86
N SER A 37 -3.58 9.61 -10.51
CA SER A 37 -3.42 9.61 -11.98
C SER A 37 -4.75 9.38 -12.70
N LEU A 38 -5.67 8.62 -12.09
CA LEU A 38 -7.04 8.39 -12.60
C LEU A 38 -8.00 9.56 -12.33
N GLY A 39 -7.55 10.62 -11.64
CA GLY A 39 -8.39 11.75 -11.26
C GLY A 39 -9.23 11.50 -9.99
N TRP A 40 -8.93 10.46 -9.22
CA TRP A 40 -9.63 10.15 -7.98
C TRP A 40 -9.18 11.04 -6.83
N THR A 41 -10.00 11.15 -5.79
CA THR A 41 -9.59 11.83 -4.55
C THR A 41 -8.89 10.83 -3.64
N VAL A 42 -7.74 11.23 -3.10
CA VAL A 42 -7.00 10.45 -2.09
C VAL A 42 -6.94 11.23 -0.80
N THR A 43 -7.30 10.60 0.31
CA THR A 43 -7.14 11.12 1.67
C THR A 43 -6.24 10.18 2.46
N SER A 44 -5.15 10.70 3.02
CA SER A 44 -4.17 9.89 3.74
C SER A 44 -3.47 10.65 4.85
N ASN A 45 -3.00 9.93 5.86
CA ASN A 45 -2.07 10.44 6.88
C ASN A 45 -0.59 10.19 6.51
N VAL A 46 -0.32 9.70 5.30
CA VAL A 46 1.03 9.65 4.72
C VAL A 46 1.21 10.88 3.86
N GLU A 47 2.17 11.75 4.17
CA GLU A 47 2.43 12.95 3.39
C GLU A 47 3.04 12.61 2.03
N LEU A 48 2.46 13.14 0.96
CA LEU A 48 2.91 12.94 -0.42
C LEU A 48 3.49 14.22 -0.98
N PHE A 49 4.58 14.10 -1.74
CA PHE A 49 5.25 15.20 -2.42
C PHE A 49 5.18 15.03 -3.94
N HIS A 50 5.27 16.16 -4.65
CA HIS A 50 5.32 16.17 -6.12
C HIS A 50 4.10 15.50 -6.79
N VAL A 51 2.90 15.73 -6.24
CA VAL A 51 1.64 15.20 -6.76
C VAL A 51 0.75 16.22 -7.45
N GLU A 52 1.16 17.49 -7.49
CA GLU A 52 0.40 18.64 -8.00
C GLU A 52 0.07 18.50 -9.49
N HIS A 53 0.90 17.78 -10.24
CA HIS A 53 0.71 17.52 -11.67
C HIS A 53 -0.30 16.40 -11.97
N LEU A 54 -0.74 15.65 -10.95
CA LEU A 54 -1.71 14.57 -11.10
C LEU A 54 -3.15 15.12 -11.17
N LYS A 55 -4.03 14.40 -11.88
CA LYS A 55 -5.40 14.84 -12.13
C LYS A 55 -6.30 14.81 -10.88
N GLY A 56 -5.97 13.96 -9.93
CA GLY A 56 -6.75 13.76 -8.71
C GLY A 56 -6.48 14.81 -7.65
N LYS A 57 -7.29 14.79 -6.59
CA LYS A 57 -7.13 15.67 -5.43
C LYS A 57 -6.54 14.89 -4.26
N TYR A 58 -5.44 15.39 -3.71
CA TYR A 58 -4.83 14.85 -2.50
C TYR A 58 -5.23 15.67 -1.26
N ASN A 59 -5.68 14.98 -0.20
CA ASN A 59 -6.00 15.57 1.09
C ASN A 59 -5.14 14.91 2.16
N PHE A 60 -4.20 15.65 2.73
CA PHE A 60 -3.40 15.19 3.86
C PHE A 60 -4.16 15.35 5.17
N VAL A 61 -4.14 14.33 6.00
CA VAL A 61 -4.72 14.31 7.35
C VAL A 61 -3.59 14.06 8.33
N ARG A 62 -3.34 15.01 9.21
CA ARG A 62 -2.22 14.92 10.15
C ARG A 62 -2.47 13.90 11.25
N ASP A 63 -3.68 13.89 11.81
CA ASP A 63 -4.06 13.01 12.89
C ASP A 63 -5.37 12.29 12.57
N ILE A 64 -5.36 10.97 12.67
CA ILE A 64 -6.54 10.13 12.44
C ILE A 64 -7.60 10.38 13.52
N ALA A 65 -7.19 10.74 14.75
CA ALA A 65 -8.12 11.01 15.85
C ALA A 65 -9.04 12.19 15.58
N ASP A 66 -8.57 13.18 14.81
CA ASP A 66 -9.32 14.39 14.48
C ASP A 66 -10.25 14.23 13.27
N VAL A 67 -10.22 13.04 12.61
CA VAL A 67 -10.98 12.83 11.38
C VAL A 67 -12.46 12.59 11.64
N ASP A 68 -13.29 13.46 11.08
CA ASP A 68 -14.70 13.14 10.88
C ASP A 68 -14.87 12.27 9.62
N PHE A 69 -14.90 10.95 9.83
CA PHE A 69 -14.98 9.97 8.73
C PHE A 69 -16.22 10.16 7.85
N TRP A 70 -17.30 10.71 8.38
CA TRP A 70 -18.53 10.96 7.63
C TRP A 70 -18.41 12.14 6.67
N LYS A 71 -17.48 13.07 6.92
CA LYS A 71 -17.17 14.20 6.04
C LYS A 71 -16.12 13.89 4.99
N LEU A 72 -15.49 12.70 5.03
CA LEU A 72 -14.52 12.31 4.02
C LEU A 72 -15.14 12.28 2.62
N PRO A 73 -14.36 12.64 1.58
CA PRO A 73 -14.84 12.64 0.21
C PRO A 73 -15.46 11.31 -0.20
N SER A 74 -16.58 11.38 -0.88
CA SER A 74 -17.25 10.22 -1.47
C SER A 74 -16.94 10.14 -2.96
N GLY A 75 -16.89 8.93 -3.48
CA GLY A 75 -16.83 8.67 -4.92
C GLY A 75 -18.21 8.22 -5.45
N ALA A 76 -18.25 7.82 -6.70
CA ALA A 76 -19.44 7.24 -7.28
C ALA A 76 -19.74 5.86 -6.66
N PRO A 77 -20.98 5.56 -6.27
CA PRO A 77 -21.35 4.30 -5.65
C PRO A 77 -21.01 3.09 -6.52
N ARG A 78 -20.90 1.93 -5.89
CA ARG A 78 -20.70 0.68 -6.61
C ARG A 78 -21.88 0.43 -7.56
N GLY A 79 -21.56 0.09 -8.82
CA GLY A 79 -22.56 -0.11 -9.88
C GLY A 79 -22.93 1.13 -10.68
N SER A 80 -22.45 2.32 -10.28
CA SER A 80 -22.55 3.54 -11.09
C SER A 80 -21.70 3.41 -12.36
N SER A 81 -22.16 4.04 -13.45
CA SER A 81 -21.36 4.23 -14.68
C SER A 81 -20.20 5.20 -14.49
N ASP A 82 -20.28 6.07 -13.48
CA ASP A 82 -19.20 6.98 -13.12
C ASP A 82 -17.98 6.21 -12.56
N SER A 83 -16.81 6.54 -13.06
CA SER A 83 -15.54 5.93 -12.65
C SER A 83 -14.86 6.63 -11.47
N PHE A 84 -15.33 7.83 -11.07
CA PHE A 84 -14.74 8.58 -9.98
C PHE A 84 -14.84 7.81 -8.66
N ARG A 85 -13.74 7.75 -7.92
CA ARG A 85 -13.65 7.09 -6.60
C ARG A 85 -12.93 7.96 -5.60
N SER A 86 -13.10 7.61 -4.33
CA SER A 86 -12.32 8.16 -3.24
C SER A 86 -11.50 7.03 -2.60
N VAL A 87 -10.23 7.29 -2.39
CA VAL A 87 -9.30 6.37 -1.72
C VAL A 87 -8.92 6.96 -0.37
N ILE A 88 -9.07 6.18 0.68
CA ILE A 88 -8.71 6.56 2.04
C ILE A 88 -7.63 5.60 2.52
N ILE A 89 -6.48 6.15 2.91
CA ILE A 89 -5.32 5.39 3.37
C ILE A 89 -4.99 5.85 4.78
N LEU A 90 -4.98 4.89 5.70
CA LEU A 90 -4.66 5.14 7.11
C LEU A 90 -3.45 4.28 7.47
N ASP A 91 -2.31 4.93 7.68
CA ASP A 91 -1.09 4.27 8.14
C ASP A 91 -1.06 4.20 9.68
N GLU A 92 -0.42 3.16 10.19
CA GLU A 92 -0.28 2.88 11.62
C GLU A 92 -1.62 2.77 12.35
N CYS A 93 -2.63 2.17 11.69
CA CYS A 93 -3.99 2.04 12.22
C CYS A 93 -4.06 1.39 13.61
N ALA A 94 -3.08 0.56 13.98
CA ALA A 94 -3.05 -0.12 15.27
C ALA A 94 -2.93 0.85 16.45
N GLU A 95 -2.39 2.05 16.25
CA GLU A 95 -2.29 3.06 17.29
C GLU A 95 -3.66 3.61 17.73
N PHE A 96 -4.62 3.65 16.78
CA PHE A 96 -5.97 4.21 17.01
C PHE A 96 -7.03 3.14 17.19
N PHE A 97 -6.83 1.99 16.59
CA PHE A 97 -7.81 0.91 16.51
C PHE A 97 -7.22 -0.41 17.01
N ASP A 98 -6.50 -0.38 18.13
CA ASP A 98 -5.89 -1.54 18.72
C ASP A 98 -6.92 -2.62 19.13
N GLN A 99 -6.42 -3.82 19.44
CA GLN A 99 -7.27 -4.95 19.78
C GLN A 99 -8.10 -4.75 21.07
N TYR A 100 -7.70 -3.82 21.95
CA TYR A 100 -8.35 -3.54 23.25
C TYR A 100 -9.33 -2.37 23.18
N SER A 101 -9.23 -1.51 22.15
CA SER A 101 -10.00 -0.27 22.04
C SER A 101 -11.46 -0.44 21.55
N GLY A 102 -11.96 -1.66 21.45
CA GLY A 102 -13.25 -1.98 20.80
C GLY A 102 -14.49 -1.23 21.32
N ASN A 103 -14.43 -0.74 22.55
CA ASN A 103 -15.52 0.04 23.15
C ASN A 103 -15.37 1.57 22.99
N ALA A 104 -14.20 2.04 22.54
CA ALA A 104 -13.97 3.46 22.36
C ALA A 104 -14.97 4.07 21.35
N PRO A 105 -15.52 5.27 21.62
CA PRO A 105 -16.47 5.92 20.71
C PRO A 105 -15.91 6.12 19.30
N ILE A 106 -14.63 6.45 19.17
CA ILE A 106 -13.96 6.62 17.88
C ILE A 106 -13.98 5.32 17.06
N VAL A 107 -13.73 4.18 17.72
CA VAL A 107 -13.74 2.86 17.05
C VAL A 107 -15.14 2.50 16.58
N LYS A 108 -16.16 2.75 17.40
CA LYS A 108 -17.57 2.49 17.03
C LYS A 108 -18.00 3.35 15.84
N ASN A 109 -17.64 4.64 15.86
CA ASN A 109 -17.91 5.57 14.76
C ASN A 109 -17.22 5.14 13.48
N PHE A 110 -15.93 4.80 13.56
CA PHE A 110 -15.15 4.31 12.43
C PHE A 110 -15.72 3.01 11.84
N LEU A 111 -16.05 2.03 12.67
CA LEU A 111 -16.66 0.77 12.22
C LEU A 111 -18.02 1.01 11.55
N SER A 112 -18.83 1.92 12.09
CA SER A 112 -20.12 2.30 11.50
C SER A 112 -19.92 2.91 10.11
N TRP A 113 -19.02 3.88 9.97
CA TRP A 113 -18.66 4.47 8.69
C TRP A 113 -18.09 3.47 7.70
N LEU A 114 -17.16 2.61 8.15
CA LEU A 114 -16.48 1.64 7.28
C LEU A 114 -17.47 0.65 6.62
N ARG A 115 -18.53 0.26 7.33
CA ARG A 115 -19.61 -0.58 6.77
C ARG A 115 -20.35 0.08 5.61
N HIS A 116 -20.34 1.42 5.56
CA HIS A 116 -21.00 2.21 4.52
C HIS A 116 -20.04 2.67 3.41
N SER A 117 -18.74 2.46 3.56
CA SER A 117 -17.71 2.95 2.62
C SER A 117 -17.95 2.48 1.17
N SER A 118 -18.42 1.24 0.97
CA SER A 118 -18.75 0.72 -0.36
C SER A 118 -19.89 1.51 -1.05
N LYS A 119 -20.93 1.86 -0.30
CA LYS A 119 -22.05 2.65 -0.82
C LYS A 119 -21.63 4.09 -1.15
N ARG A 120 -20.59 4.57 -0.50
CA ARG A 120 -20.00 5.91 -0.70
C ARG A 120 -18.93 5.94 -1.78
N GLY A 121 -18.70 4.84 -2.51
CA GLY A 121 -17.66 4.76 -3.54
C GLY A 121 -16.25 4.94 -3.00
N GLN A 122 -16.02 4.53 -1.74
CA GLN A 122 -14.74 4.68 -1.05
C GLN A 122 -13.97 3.36 -1.03
N PHE A 123 -12.69 3.39 -1.36
CA PHE A 123 -11.73 2.34 -1.09
C PHE A 123 -10.92 2.70 0.15
N VAL A 124 -10.86 1.81 1.11
CA VAL A 124 -10.17 2.05 2.38
C VAL A 124 -9.02 1.09 2.53
N PHE A 125 -7.83 1.62 2.78
CA PHE A 125 -6.60 0.87 3.01
C PHE A 125 -6.13 1.12 4.44
N LEU A 126 -6.03 0.05 5.22
CA LEU A 126 -5.59 0.05 6.61
C LEU A 126 -4.21 -0.56 6.66
N ILE A 127 -3.21 0.23 7.06
CA ILE A 127 -1.83 -0.25 7.16
C ILE A 127 -1.54 -0.60 8.60
N VAL A 128 -1.05 -1.81 8.80
CA VAL A 128 -0.73 -2.37 10.11
C VAL A 128 0.56 -3.18 10.05
N GLN A 129 1.21 -3.38 11.17
CA GLN A 129 2.37 -4.28 11.23
C GLN A 129 1.92 -5.74 11.16
N GLN A 130 0.89 -6.09 11.91
CA GLN A 130 0.27 -7.41 11.92
C GLN A 130 -1.25 -7.27 12.04
N PRO A 131 -2.04 -8.14 11.37
CA PRO A 131 -3.50 -8.10 11.44
C PRO A 131 -4.06 -8.25 12.86
N GLU A 132 -3.34 -8.94 13.74
CA GLU A 132 -3.74 -9.20 15.12
C GLU A 132 -3.73 -7.94 15.98
N PHE A 133 -2.95 -6.91 15.61
CA PHE A 133 -2.82 -5.69 16.39
C PHE A 133 -4.05 -4.79 16.31
N ILE A 134 -4.88 -4.95 15.28
CA ILE A 134 -6.13 -4.18 15.18
C ILE A 134 -7.32 -4.95 15.78
N ASN A 135 -8.31 -4.17 16.16
CA ASN A 135 -9.56 -4.67 16.73
C ASN A 135 -10.18 -5.77 15.87
N LYS A 136 -10.67 -6.85 16.51
CA LYS A 136 -11.28 -8.01 15.83
C LYS A 136 -12.42 -7.61 14.90
N SER A 137 -13.29 -6.70 15.32
CA SER A 137 -14.42 -6.25 14.50
C SER A 137 -13.97 -5.51 13.24
N LEU A 138 -12.89 -4.71 13.34
CA LEU A 138 -12.28 -4.04 12.21
C LEU A 138 -11.65 -5.06 11.25
N ARG A 139 -10.86 -6.02 11.76
CA ARG A 139 -10.24 -7.09 10.98
C ARG A 139 -11.26 -7.91 10.19
N LEU A 140 -12.44 -8.17 10.74
CA LEU A 140 -13.52 -8.89 10.06
C LEU A 140 -14.13 -8.11 8.88
N LEU A 141 -14.02 -6.77 8.87
CA LEU A 141 -14.47 -5.92 7.76
C LEU A 141 -13.46 -5.83 6.62
N VAL A 142 -12.21 -6.19 6.86
CA VAL A 142 -11.18 -6.23 5.81
C VAL A 142 -11.51 -7.38 4.85
N ASN A 143 -11.69 -7.03 3.58
CA ASN A 143 -12.06 -8.00 2.55
C ASN A 143 -10.83 -8.72 1.97
N LYS A 144 -9.71 -8.02 1.87
CA LYS A 144 -8.47 -8.51 1.27
C LYS A 144 -7.26 -7.98 2.03
N TRP A 145 -6.22 -8.80 2.08
CA TRP A 145 -4.96 -8.49 2.71
C TRP A 145 -3.84 -8.44 1.70
N ILE A 146 -3.04 -7.38 1.74
CA ILE A 146 -1.82 -7.21 0.96
C ILE A 146 -0.65 -7.41 1.90
N VAL A 147 0.12 -8.45 1.65
CA VAL A 147 1.36 -8.73 2.38
C VAL A 147 2.52 -8.09 1.65
N CYS A 148 3.26 -7.26 2.33
CA CYS A 148 4.45 -6.60 1.81
C CYS A 148 5.71 -7.23 2.41
N GLN A 149 6.67 -7.56 1.55
CA GLN A 149 7.95 -8.12 1.95
C GLN A 149 9.07 -7.39 1.20
N ASP A 150 10.00 -6.83 1.96
CA ASP A 150 11.22 -6.27 1.39
C ASP A 150 12.11 -7.39 0.84
N MET A 151 12.54 -7.22 -0.39
CA MET A 151 13.40 -8.19 -1.07
C MET A 151 14.89 -7.91 -0.84
N GLU A 152 15.26 -6.85 -0.13
CA GLU A 152 16.66 -6.56 0.18
C GLU A 152 17.36 -7.71 0.95
N GLN A 153 16.58 -8.41 1.76
CA GLN A 153 17.07 -9.54 2.56
C GLN A 153 16.82 -10.91 1.89
N PHE A 154 16.44 -10.91 0.61
CA PHE A 154 16.18 -12.18 -0.06
C PHE A 154 17.49 -12.93 -0.30
N TYR A 155 17.63 -14.04 0.41
CA TYR A 155 18.75 -14.97 0.32
C TYR A 155 18.38 -16.15 -0.58
N PHE A 156 19.25 -16.49 -1.49
CA PHE A 156 19.17 -17.77 -2.20
C PHE A 156 19.70 -18.86 -1.27
N PRO A 157 18.86 -19.74 -0.70
CA PRO A 157 19.26 -20.61 0.41
C PRO A 157 20.36 -21.61 0.04
N VAL A 158 20.45 -22.02 -1.24
CA VAL A 158 21.44 -22.97 -1.72
C VAL A 158 22.83 -22.34 -1.92
N LEU A 159 22.87 -21.07 -2.32
CA LEU A 159 24.12 -20.38 -2.68
C LEU A 159 24.59 -19.40 -1.60
N HIS A 160 23.80 -19.19 -0.55
CA HIS A 160 24.05 -18.17 0.49
C HIS A 160 24.38 -16.77 -0.06
N ILE A 161 23.85 -16.45 -1.26
CA ILE A 161 24.12 -15.20 -1.96
C ILE A 161 22.86 -14.32 -1.89
N ARG A 162 23.05 -13.02 -1.59
CA ARG A 162 21.99 -12.02 -1.77
C ARG A 162 21.77 -11.80 -3.25
N VAL A 163 20.52 -11.81 -3.70
CA VAL A 163 20.21 -11.56 -5.11
C VAL A 163 20.38 -10.05 -5.38
N PRO A 164 21.40 -9.63 -6.16
CA PRO A 164 21.84 -8.22 -6.21
C PRO A 164 20.79 -7.26 -6.80
N PHE A 165 19.81 -7.78 -7.56
CA PHE A 165 18.81 -6.97 -8.27
C PHE A 165 17.51 -6.77 -7.48
N THR A 166 17.37 -7.37 -6.29
CA THR A 166 16.13 -7.31 -5.50
C THR A 166 16.16 -6.24 -4.43
N ARG A 167 17.30 -5.59 -4.19
CA ARG A 167 17.51 -4.61 -3.11
C ARG A 167 16.46 -3.49 -3.09
N ASP A 168 16.07 -3.01 -4.27
CA ASP A 168 15.15 -1.89 -4.41
C ASP A 168 13.70 -2.35 -4.64
N LEU A 169 13.40 -3.64 -4.45
CA LEU A 169 12.10 -4.20 -4.74
C LEU A 169 11.35 -4.58 -3.46
N VAL A 170 10.07 -4.29 -3.46
CA VAL A 170 9.11 -4.81 -2.48
C VAL A 170 8.22 -5.83 -3.16
N TRP A 171 8.21 -7.06 -2.66
CA TRP A 171 7.31 -8.11 -3.13
C TRP A 171 5.98 -8.03 -2.41
N ARG A 172 4.90 -8.12 -3.17
CA ARG A 172 3.54 -8.02 -2.65
C ARG A 172 2.71 -9.23 -3.05
N ARG A 173 1.98 -9.76 -2.10
CA ARG A 173 1.01 -10.83 -2.31
C ARG A 173 -0.34 -10.40 -1.78
N MET A 174 -1.41 -10.72 -2.50
CA MET A 174 -2.77 -10.42 -2.05
C MET A 174 -3.48 -11.71 -1.68
N PHE A 175 -4.12 -11.67 -0.53
CA PHE A 175 -4.92 -12.77 0.01
C PHE A 175 -6.37 -12.31 0.22
N ASP A 176 -7.30 -13.22 0.15
CA ASP A 176 -8.67 -12.98 0.63
C ASP A 176 -8.74 -13.02 2.16
N LYS A 177 -9.91 -12.73 2.71
CA LYS A 177 -10.15 -12.79 4.16
C LYS A 177 -10.04 -14.18 4.77
N TYR A 178 -9.98 -15.23 3.95
CA TYR A 178 -9.84 -16.63 4.37
C TYR A 178 -8.40 -17.14 4.23
N GLY A 179 -7.48 -16.30 3.75
CA GLY A 179 -6.08 -16.65 3.55
C GLY A 179 -5.77 -17.29 2.20
N ASN A 180 -6.72 -17.33 1.25
CA ASN A 180 -6.44 -17.84 -0.09
C ASN A 180 -5.68 -16.79 -0.89
N LEU A 181 -4.62 -17.22 -1.59
CA LEU A 181 -3.82 -16.36 -2.45
C LEU A 181 -4.62 -15.93 -3.69
N LEU A 182 -4.80 -14.62 -3.86
CA LEU A 182 -5.52 -14.03 -4.99
C LEU A 182 -4.60 -13.53 -6.10
N SER A 183 -3.40 -13.04 -5.74
CA SER A 183 -2.45 -12.53 -6.73
C SER A 183 -1.74 -13.67 -7.44
N ARG A 184 -1.94 -13.77 -8.76
CA ARG A 184 -1.17 -14.67 -9.61
C ARG A 184 0.01 -13.90 -10.20
N GLY A 185 1.21 -14.44 -10.05
CA GLY A 185 2.43 -13.84 -10.58
C GLY A 185 3.16 -12.91 -9.61
N TRP A 186 4.20 -12.28 -10.15
CA TRP A 186 5.14 -11.46 -9.40
C TRP A 186 4.63 -10.01 -9.34
N ASN A 187 4.32 -9.52 -8.15
CA ASN A 187 3.92 -8.14 -7.90
C ASN A 187 5.04 -7.41 -7.14
N PHE A 188 5.84 -6.64 -7.85
CA PHE A 188 6.91 -5.85 -7.28
C PHE A 188 6.60 -4.35 -7.33
N ALA A 189 7.06 -3.61 -6.32
CA ALA A 189 7.18 -2.16 -6.33
C ALA A 189 8.66 -1.77 -6.30
N ASP A 190 9.06 -0.79 -7.09
CA ASP A 190 10.41 -0.23 -7.08
C ASP A 190 10.49 0.93 -6.08
N LYS A 191 11.31 0.76 -5.03
CA LYS A 191 11.52 1.76 -3.98
C LYS A 191 12.06 3.07 -4.51
N ARG A 192 12.89 3.04 -5.58
CA ARG A 192 13.53 4.24 -6.13
C ARG A 192 12.56 5.16 -6.85
N ILE A 193 11.57 4.56 -7.54
CA ILE A 193 10.56 5.31 -8.29
C ILE A 193 9.57 5.94 -7.31
N ILE A 194 9.04 5.13 -6.40
CA ILE A 194 7.96 5.53 -5.50
C ILE A 194 8.51 6.38 -4.34
N GLY A 195 9.71 6.08 -3.84
CA GLY A 195 10.34 6.74 -2.71
C GLY A 195 10.58 8.26 -2.88
N ARG A 196 10.52 8.75 -4.12
CA ARG A 196 10.62 10.21 -4.41
C ARG A 196 9.36 10.98 -3.99
N HIS A 197 8.23 10.31 -3.81
CA HIS A 197 6.95 10.93 -3.55
C HIS A 197 6.55 10.97 -2.07
N TYR A 198 7.38 10.44 -1.18
CA TYR A 198 7.12 10.52 0.26
C TYR A 198 8.42 10.52 1.07
N ASN A 199 8.35 11.07 2.28
CA ASN A 199 9.49 11.08 3.18
C ASN A 199 9.44 9.88 4.12
N THR A 200 10.36 8.93 3.92
CA THR A 200 10.53 7.78 4.82
C THR A 200 11.03 8.20 6.21
N ALA A 201 11.60 9.39 6.35
CA ALA A 201 12.10 9.89 7.64
C ALA A 201 11.01 10.22 8.66
N GLN A 202 9.75 10.37 8.25
CA GLN A 202 8.64 10.54 9.20
C GLN A 202 8.45 9.31 10.08
N SER A 203 8.69 8.11 9.56
CA SER A 203 8.69 6.87 10.35
C SER A 203 10.06 6.55 10.99
N ILE A 204 11.14 7.19 10.53
CA ILE A 204 12.53 6.93 10.95
C ILE A 204 13.06 8.03 11.90
N ALA A 205 12.41 9.18 12.01
CA ALA A 205 12.77 10.24 12.97
C ALA A 205 12.83 9.74 14.42
N LEU A 206 12.16 8.61 14.71
CA LEU A 206 12.26 7.88 15.96
C LEU A 206 13.45 6.91 16.03
N GLN A 207 14.18 6.63 14.93
CA GLN A 207 15.25 5.62 14.91
C GLN A 207 16.63 6.09 14.41
N GLY A 208 16.84 7.38 14.17
CA GLY A 208 18.19 7.96 13.99
C GLY A 208 19.03 7.49 12.81
N ARG A 209 18.41 6.96 11.74
CA ARG A 209 19.12 6.63 10.49
C ARG A 209 18.59 7.48 9.35
N GLY A 210 19.30 8.56 9.04
CA GLY A 210 19.08 9.34 7.81
C GLY A 210 19.29 8.46 6.58
N SER A 211 18.33 8.42 5.67
CA SER A 211 18.50 7.76 4.37
C SER A 211 18.94 8.80 3.32
N ASP A 212 20.10 8.58 2.71
CA ASP A 212 20.68 9.36 1.62
C ASP A 212 19.92 9.26 0.28
N TYR A 213 18.58 9.15 0.30
CA TYR A 213 17.79 9.00 -0.92
C TYR A 213 17.40 10.32 -1.60
N ALA A 214 17.79 11.48 -1.01
CA ALA A 214 17.32 12.79 -1.49
C ALA A 214 18.15 13.40 -2.63
N SER A 215 19.20 12.75 -3.13
CA SER A 215 20.04 13.33 -4.20
C SER A 215 20.55 12.28 -5.17
N ARG A 216 19.79 11.99 -6.21
CA ARG A 216 20.34 11.45 -7.45
C ARG A 216 19.54 11.92 -8.66
N ASP A 217 20.28 12.56 -9.56
CA ASP A 217 19.85 13.25 -10.76
C ASP A 217 18.97 12.44 -11.74
N ASP A 218 18.13 13.21 -12.41
CA ASP A 218 17.20 12.81 -13.44
C ASP A 218 17.89 12.23 -14.68
N ASN A 219 17.58 10.97 -15.01
CA ASN A 219 17.68 10.47 -16.38
C ASN A 219 16.58 9.45 -16.67
N VAL A 220 15.77 9.78 -17.67
CA VAL A 220 14.56 9.08 -18.13
C VAL A 220 14.80 7.64 -18.65
N SER A 221 16.05 7.16 -18.68
CA SER A 221 16.41 5.80 -19.15
C SER A 221 16.01 4.66 -18.18
N TYR A 222 15.45 4.97 -17.02
CA TYR A 222 15.18 4.00 -15.96
C TYR A 222 13.85 3.23 -16.05
N VAL A 223 12.97 3.59 -17.00
CA VAL A 223 11.66 2.93 -17.11
C VAL A 223 11.76 1.51 -17.69
N LEU A 224 12.76 1.24 -18.53
CA LEU A 224 12.96 -0.08 -19.15
C LEU A 224 13.90 -1.01 -18.35
N ALA A 225 14.76 -0.46 -17.51
CA ALA A 225 15.76 -1.22 -16.76
C ALA A 225 15.16 -2.28 -15.79
N PRO A 226 14.09 -2.02 -15.03
CA PRO A 226 13.49 -3.04 -14.17
C PRO A 226 12.87 -4.20 -14.96
N PHE A 227 12.27 -3.94 -16.12
CA PHE A 227 11.69 -4.99 -16.97
C PHE A 227 12.74 -5.91 -17.57
N LEU A 228 13.83 -5.35 -18.07
CA LEU A 228 14.98 -6.13 -18.58
C LEU A 228 15.63 -6.98 -17.48
N LYS A 229 15.75 -6.45 -16.25
CA LYS A 229 16.30 -7.19 -15.11
C LYS A 229 15.39 -8.35 -14.69
N ILE A 230 14.07 -8.17 -14.71
CA ILE A 230 13.12 -9.24 -14.39
C ILE A 230 13.12 -10.32 -15.47
N ILE A 231 13.22 -9.97 -16.74
CA ILE A 231 13.33 -10.93 -17.86
C ILE A 231 14.61 -11.75 -17.73
N LEU A 232 15.76 -11.11 -17.46
CA LEU A 232 17.04 -11.80 -17.24
C LEU A 232 17.00 -12.73 -16.02
N LEU A 233 16.32 -12.33 -14.95
CA LEU A 233 16.15 -13.17 -13.76
C LEU A 233 15.27 -14.40 -14.05
N LEU A 234 14.21 -14.22 -14.83
CA LEU A 234 13.32 -15.32 -15.26
C LEU A 234 14.04 -16.30 -16.16
N GLU A 235 14.89 -15.84 -17.07
CA GLU A 235 15.73 -16.70 -17.90
C GLU A 235 16.80 -17.44 -17.08
N LEU A 236 17.44 -16.78 -16.11
CA LEU A 236 18.36 -17.43 -15.16
C LEU A 236 17.66 -18.50 -14.32
N VAL A 237 16.46 -18.23 -13.80
CA VAL A 237 15.69 -19.21 -13.02
C VAL A 237 15.29 -20.41 -13.89
N LYS A 238 14.92 -20.21 -15.16
CA LYS A 238 14.67 -21.32 -16.09
C LYS A 238 15.92 -22.18 -16.30
N LEU A 239 17.09 -21.57 -16.46
CA LEU A 239 18.36 -22.28 -16.63
C LEU A 239 18.73 -23.16 -15.41
N PHE A 240 18.34 -22.74 -14.19
CA PHE A 240 18.67 -23.47 -12.95
C PHE A 240 17.57 -24.45 -12.47
N CYS A 241 16.35 -24.34 -12.97
CA CYS A 241 15.25 -25.24 -12.58
C CYS A 241 15.01 -26.39 -13.59
N PHE A 242 15.69 -26.40 -14.74
CA PHE A 242 15.53 -27.40 -15.80
C PHE A 242 16.84 -28.15 -16.14
N TYR A 243 17.82 -28.09 -15.25
CA TYR A 243 18.99 -28.98 -15.29
C TYR A 243 19.16 -29.77 -13.99
#